data_3e1d7fcd5a856418892790cd293a2455
#
_entry.id   3e1d7fcd5a856418892790cd293a2455
#
_cell.length_a   1.000
_cell.length_b   1.000
_cell.length_c   1.000
_cell.angle_alpha   90.00
_cell.angle_beta   90.00
_cell.angle_gamma   90.00
#
_symmetry.space_group_name_H-M   'P 1'
#
loop_
_entity.id
_entity.type
_entity.pdbx_description
1 polymer ?
#
loop_
_entity_poly.entity_id
_entity_poly.type
_entity_poly.pdbx_seq_one_letter_code
_entity_poly.pdbx_strand_id
1 'polypeptide(L)'
;MPGPVGYNADELRAEGKPVRKRNRYEVPQGEEISAKFPPPEMLNAVGAEKWKTKLPELVRAGILKTLDIEALLSFCIAYQNLDYWTRRLERSVRLEAEISDEEEDAADTLKSLRKEIAECTMSQTSALNSMKNFGAKLGSNPVDRPRVKREIKKENPFEKLTGKR
;
A
#
# COMPACT_ATOMS: atom_id res chain seq x y z
N MET A 1 20.13 18.45 4.18
CA MET A 1 20.96 17.88 3.11
C MET A 1 20.28 16.61 2.60
N PRO A 2 20.00 16.48 1.29
CA PRO A 2 19.49 15.21 0.76
C PRO A 2 20.59 14.16 0.92
N GLY A 3 20.25 12.98 1.46
CA GLY A 3 21.16 11.87 1.58
C GLY A 3 21.66 11.39 0.21
N PRO A 4 22.82 10.72 0.13
CA PRO A 4 23.38 10.30 -1.14
C PRO A 4 22.41 9.38 -1.88
N VAL A 5 22.17 9.70 -3.15
CA VAL A 5 21.37 8.89 -4.08
C VAL A 5 21.98 7.49 -4.10
N GLY A 6 21.19 6.47 -3.73
CA GLY A 6 21.65 5.09 -3.74
C GLY A 6 21.95 4.64 -5.17
N TYR A 7 23.22 4.55 -5.53
CA TYR A 7 23.64 4.02 -6.82
C TYR A 7 23.26 2.53 -6.94
N ASN A 8 22.79 2.16 -8.13
CA ASN A 8 22.53 0.77 -8.46
C ASN A 8 23.86 -0.01 -8.48
N ALA A 9 23.93 -1.13 -7.75
CA ALA A 9 25.16 -1.93 -7.67
C ALA A 9 25.63 -2.47 -9.03
N ASP A 10 24.70 -2.64 -9.97
CA ASP A 10 25.01 -3.15 -11.31
C ASP A 10 25.58 -2.04 -12.21
N GLU A 11 25.16 -0.79 -12.04
CA GLU A 11 25.76 0.38 -12.70
C GLU A 11 27.18 0.61 -12.21
N LEU A 12 27.43 0.51 -10.89
CA LEU A 12 28.76 0.63 -10.33
C LEU A 12 29.73 -0.47 -10.83
N ARG A 13 29.21 -1.70 -11.04
CA ARG A 13 29.99 -2.79 -11.62
C ARG A 13 30.33 -2.56 -13.10
N ALA A 14 29.36 -2.03 -13.87
CA ALA A 14 29.58 -1.67 -15.28
C ALA A 14 30.62 -0.56 -15.43
N GLU A 15 30.71 0.35 -14.46
CA GLU A 15 31.69 1.43 -14.40
C GLU A 15 33.03 1.01 -13.77
N GLY A 16 33.22 -0.26 -13.41
CA GLY A 16 34.44 -0.76 -12.75
C GLY A 16 34.69 -0.21 -11.35
N LYS A 17 33.69 0.41 -10.73
CA LYS A 17 33.79 0.98 -9.38
C LYS A 17 33.61 -0.10 -8.31
N PRO A 18 34.38 -0.05 -7.20
CA PRO A 18 34.26 -1.06 -6.15
C PRO A 18 32.90 -0.97 -5.48
N VAL A 19 32.08 -1.98 -5.67
CA VAL A 19 30.82 -2.16 -4.96
C VAL A 19 31.15 -2.67 -3.56
N ARG A 20 30.95 -1.86 -2.50
CA ARG A 20 31.04 -2.36 -1.12
C ARG A 20 30.13 -3.58 -0.99
N LYS A 21 30.71 -4.74 -0.69
CA LYS A 21 29.96 -5.92 -0.28
C LYS A 21 29.27 -5.57 1.03
N ARG A 22 28.07 -4.97 0.99
CA ARG A 22 27.16 -5.04 2.12
C ARG A 22 26.89 -6.51 2.31
N ASN A 23 27.15 -7.03 3.52
CA ASN A 23 26.68 -8.36 3.91
C ASN A 23 25.21 -8.45 3.53
N ARG A 24 24.92 -9.10 2.42
CA ARG A 24 23.56 -9.44 2.05
C ARG A 24 23.17 -10.55 3.02
N TYR A 25 22.57 -10.16 4.13
CA TYR A 25 21.75 -11.13 4.86
C TYR A 25 20.77 -11.64 3.82
N GLU A 26 20.80 -12.93 3.55
CA GLU A 26 19.74 -13.58 2.79
C GLU A 26 18.47 -13.38 3.59
N VAL A 27 17.65 -12.44 3.13
CA VAL A 27 16.34 -12.22 3.75
C VAL A 27 15.55 -13.49 3.46
N PRO A 28 15.02 -14.17 4.50
CA PRO A 28 14.21 -15.36 4.30
C PRO A 28 13.15 -15.06 3.26
N GLN A 29 13.15 -15.84 2.20
CA GLN A 29 12.18 -15.68 1.14
C GLN A 29 10.99 -16.56 1.52
N GLY A 30 9.84 -15.95 1.82
CA GLY A 30 8.59 -16.67 2.05
C GLY A 30 8.17 -17.46 0.78
N GLU A 31 7.24 -18.38 0.95
CA GLU A 31 6.68 -19.16 -0.14
C GLU A 31 5.89 -18.30 -1.14
N GLU A 32 5.76 -18.76 -2.37
CA GLU A 32 4.93 -18.10 -3.39
C GLU A 32 3.45 -18.19 -3.00
N ILE A 33 2.73 -17.09 -3.10
CA ILE A 33 1.31 -17.01 -2.79
C ILE A 33 0.49 -17.19 -4.06
N SER A 34 -0.61 -17.91 -3.93
CA SER A 34 -1.60 -17.99 -5.01
C SER A 34 -2.26 -16.64 -5.24
N ALA A 35 -2.34 -16.20 -6.50
CA ALA A 35 -3.10 -15.00 -6.89
C ALA A 35 -4.60 -15.08 -6.57
N LYS A 36 -5.10 -16.27 -6.19
CA LYS A 36 -6.50 -16.53 -5.80
C LYS A 36 -6.66 -16.66 -4.29
N PHE A 37 -5.66 -16.29 -3.49
CA PHE A 37 -5.77 -16.38 -2.03
C PHE A 37 -6.96 -15.53 -1.53
N PRO A 38 -7.89 -16.12 -0.73
CA PRO A 38 -9.11 -15.43 -0.33
C PRO A 38 -8.82 -14.22 0.56
N PRO A 39 -9.67 -13.19 0.52
CA PRO A 39 -9.53 -12.05 1.41
C PRO A 39 -9.78 -12.49 2.87
N PRO A 40 -8.98 -12.01 3.82
CA PRO A 40 -9.19 -12.25 5.24
C PRO A 40 -10.56 -11.74 5.73
N GLU A 41 -11.19 -12.46 6.68
CA GLU A 41 -12.53 -12.16 7.21
C GLU A 41 -12.66 -10.77 7.86
N MET A 42 -11.55 -10.23 8.36
CA MET A 42 -11.52 -8.88 8.96
C MET A 42 -11.70 -7.74 7.95
N LEU A 43 -11.66 -8.02 6.65
CA LEU A 43 -11.90 -7.03 5.61
C LEU A 43 -13.41 -6.92 5.34
N ASN A 44 -13.92 -5.69 5.35
CA ASN A 44 -15.28 -5.42 4.85
C ASN A 44 -15.33 -5.55 3.31
N ALA A 45 -16.51 -5.36 2.70
CA ALA A 45 -16.68 -5.48 1.25
C ALA A 45 -15.69 -4.61 0.44
N VAL A 46 -15.42 -3.37 0.89
CA VAL A 46 -14.49 -2.43 0.23
C VAL A 46 -13.05 -2.92 0.33
N GLY A 47 -12.61 -3.35 1.51
CA GLY A 47 -11.28 -3.90 1.73
C GLY A 47 -11.06 -5.21 0.98
N ALA A 48 -12.08 -6.09 0.97
CA ALA A 48 -12.04 -7.37 0.27
C ALA A 48 -11.97 -7.19 -1.26
N GLU A 49 -12.68 -6.22 -1.83
CA GLU A 49 -12.58 -5.88 -3.25
C GLU A 49 -11.18 -5.35 -3.59
N LYS A 50 -10.64 -4.48 -2.73
CA LYS A 50 -9.27 -3.98 -2.90
C LYS A 50 -8.23 -5.09 -2.83
N TRP A 51 -8.41 -6.06 -1.94
CA TRP A 51 -7.59 -7.27 -1.85
C TRP A 51 -7.61 -8.06 -3.14
N LYS A 52 -8.81 -8.39 -3.67
CA LYS A 52 -8.99 -9.16 -4.91
C LYS A 52 -8.36 -8.49 -6.12
N THR A 53 -8.27 -7.17 -6.16
CA THR A 53 -7.62 -6.44 -7.25
C THR A 53 -6.11 -6.35 -7.07
N LYS A 54 -5.64 -6.06 -5.85
CA LYS A 54 -4.21 -5.80 -5.60
C LYS A 54 -3.37 -7.09 -5.49
N LEU A 55 -3.90 -8.14 -4.90
CA LEU A 55 -3.18 -9.40 -4.74
C LEU A 55 -2.66 -9.96 -6.07
N PRO A 56 -3.48 -10.12 -7.13
CA PRO A 56 -2.99 -10.65 -8.41
C PRO A 56 -1.94 -9.73 -9.08
N GLU A 57 -2.06 -8.43 -8.91
CA GLU A 57 -1.10 -7.45 -9.44
C GLU A 57 0.28 -7.65 -8.79
N LEU A 58 0.32 -7.77 -7.45
CA LEU A 58 1.55 -7.90 -6.69
C LEU A 58 2.22 -9.27 -6.88
N VAL A 59 1.42 -10.33 -6.97
CA VAL A 59 1.92 -11.68 -7.27
C VAL A 59 2.51 -11.73 -8.68
N ARG A 60 1.81 -11.19 -9.68
CA ARG A 60 2.31 -11.13 -11.07
C ARG A 60 3.58 -10.29 -11.19
N ALA A 61 3.70 -9.23 -10.39
CA ALA A 61 4.89 -8.40 -10.34
C ALA A 61 6.07 -9.07 -9.58
N GLY A 62 5.86 -10.25 -8.97
CA GLY A 62 6.88 -10.93 -8.16
C GLY A 62 7.28 -10.17 -6.89
N ILE A 63 6.39 -9.32 -6.39
CA ILE A 63 6.65 -8.45 -5.23
C ILE A 63 6.18 -9.14 -3.94
N LEU A 64 5.04 -9.84 -3.99
CA LEU A 64 4.35 -10.36 -2.81
C LEU A 64 4.73 -11.82 -2.54
N LYS A 65 5.19 -12.07 -1.31
CA LYS A 65 5.43 -13.39 -0.73
C LYS A 65 4.63 -13.57 0.55
N THR A 66 4.63 -14.77 1.13
CA THR A 66 3.88 -15.07 2.37
C THR A 66 4.18 -14.11 3.50
N LEU A 67 5.43 -13.64 3.60
CA LEU A 67 5.85 -12.67 4.62
C LEU A 67 5.30 -11.25 4.40
N ASP A 68 4.85 -10.95 3.18
CA ASP A 68 4.34 -9.62 2.82
C ASP A 68 2.80 -9.54 2.89
N ILE A 69 2.12 -10.63 3.21
CA ILE A 69 0.65 -10.70 3.34
C ILE A 69 0.13 -9.68 4.34
N GLU A 70 0.80 -9.53 5.48
CA GLU A 70 0.42 -8.58 6.51
C GLU A 70 0.50 -7.13 6.03
N ALA A 71 1.47 -6.80 5.19
CA ALA A 71 1.58 -5.47 4.59
C ALA A 71 0.42 -5.19 3.62
N LEU A 72 0.02 -6.19 2.81
CA LEU A 72 -1.14 -6.08 1.92
C LEU A 72 -2.44 -5.97 2.72
N LEU A 73 -2.59 -6.77 3.78
CA LEU A 73 -3.74 -6.71 4.67
C LEU A 73 -3.86 -5.33 5.32
N SER A 74 -2.76 -4.82 5.88
CA SER A 74 -2.72 -3.48 6.48
C SER A 74 -3.04 -2.37 5.47
N PHE A 75 -2.60 -2.51 4.22
CA PHE A 75 -2.97 -1.61 3.14
C PHE A 75 -4.48 -1.64 2.85
N CYS A 76 -5.09 -2.83 2.79
CA CYS A 76 -6.53 -2.99 2.54
C CYS A 76 -7.38 -2.46 3.71
N ILE A 77 -6.92 -2.65 4.97
CA ILE A 77 -7.56 -2.08 6.15
C ILE A 77 -7.48 -0.54 6.10
N ALA A 78 -6.34 0.03 5.77
CA ALA A 78 -6.21 1.48 5.64
C ALA A 78 -7.11 2.04 4.52
N TYR A 79 -7.28 1.30 3.43
CA TYR A 79 -8.16 1.66 2.32
C TYR A 79 -9.64 1.65 2.72
N GLN A 80 -10.10 0.61 3.41
CA GLN A 80 -11.50 0.55 3.89
C GLN A 80 -11.79 1.63 4.94
N ASN A 81 -10.82 1.97 5.79
CA ASN A 81 -10.95 3.06 6.75
C ASN A 81 -11.03 4.42 6.06
N LEU A 82 -10.22 4.62 5.01
CA LEU A 82 -10.29 5.83 4.19
C LEU A 82 -11.68 6.00 3.55
N ASP A 83 -12.23 4.94 2.94
CA ASP A 83 -13.58 4.96 2.35
C ASP A 83 -14.64 5.31 3.41
N TYR A 84 -14.58 4.67 4.58
CA TYR A 84 -15.49 4.92 5.69
C TYR A 84 -15.48 6.39 6.15
N TRP A 85 -14.28 6.93 6.41
CA TRP A 85 -14.15 8.30 6.89
C TRP A 85 -14.49 9.32 5.81
N THR A 86 -14.21 9.03 4.55
CA THR A 86 -14.61 9.88 3.42
C THR A 86 -16.12 10.00 3.33
N ARG A 87 -16.84 8.89 3.34
CA ARG A 87 -18.32 8.90 3.29
C ARG A 87 -18.95 9.60 4.51
N ARG A 88 -18.34 9.39 5.68
CA ARG A 88 -18.82 10.04 6.90
C ARG A 88 -18.62 11.56 6.83
N LEU A 89 -17.45 12.00 6.37
CA LEU A 89 -17.15 13.42 6.17
C LEU A 89 -18.12 14.06 5.17
N GLU A 90 -18.32 13.45 4.02
CA GLU A 90 -19.28 13.92 3.01
C GLU A 90 -20.70 14.08 3.56
N ARG A 91 -21.13 13.12 4.39
CA ARG A 91 -22.43 13.19 5.05
C ARG A 91 -22.51 14.35 6.04
N SER A 92 -21.51 14.52 6.90
CA SER A 92 -21.49 15.59 7.91
C SER A 92 -21.43 16.98 7.27
N VAL A 93 -20.65 17.13 6.20
CA VAL A 93 -20.59 18.38 5.42
C VAL A 93 -21.93 18.71 4.76
N ARG A 94 -22.62 17.67 4.23
CA ARG A 94 -23.96 17.87 3.65
C ARG A 94 -24.97 18.29 4.70
N LEU A 95 -24.98 17.64 5.87
CA LEU A 95 -25.86 17.99 6.97
C LEU A 95 -25.61 19.42 7.47
N GLU A 96 -24.32 19.86 7.56
CA GLU A 96 -23.99 21.24 7.93
C GLU A 96 -24.58 22.25 6.95
N ALA A 97 -24.57 21.93 5.65
CA ALA A 97 -25.11 22.81 4.61
C ALA A 97 -26.67 22.88 4.58
N GLU A 98 -27.33 21.89 5.16
CA GLU A 98 -28.81 21.80 5.20
C GLU A 98 -29.42 22.50 6.42
N ILE A 99 -28.61 22.83 7.45
CA ILE A 99 -29.10 23.50 8.65
C ILE A 99 -29.39 24.97 8.34
N SER A 100 -30.62 25.39 8.64
CA SER A 100 -31.03 26.80 8.59
C SER A 100 -30.73 27.52 9.89
N ASP A 101 -30.21 28.75 9.80
CA ASP A 101 -29.94 29.61 10.97
C ASP A 101 -31.20 29.99 11.78
N GLU A 102 -32.37 29.69 11.25
CA GLU A 102 -33.69 29.99 11.89
C GLU A 102 -34.11 28.92 12.90
N GLU A 103 -33.43 27.76 12.98
CA GLU A 103 -33.74 26.71 13.92
C GLU A 103 -33.25 27.03 15.33
N GLU A 104 -34.09 26.82 16.37
CA GLU A 104 -33.80 27.18 17.76
C GLU A 104 -32.54 26.53 18.32
N ASP A 105 -32.17 25.31 17.83
CA ASP A 105 -31.01 24.52 18.23
C ASP A 105 -29.87 24.51 17.17
N ALA A 106 -29.97 25.38 16.15
CA ALA A 106 -29.01 25.38 15.02
C ALA A 106 -27.55 25.57 15.47
N ALA A 107 -27.31 26.45 16.42
CA ALA A 107 -25.94 26.78 16.88
C ALA A 107 -25.24 25.59 17.54
N ASP A 108 -25.91 24.82 18.39
CA ASP A 108 -25.35 23.66 19.08
C ASP A 108 -25.19 22.47 18.12
N THR A 109 -26.12 22.30 17.20
CA THR A 109 -26.05 21.29 16.15
C THR A 109 -24.88 21.57 15.19
N LEU A 110 -24.72 22.79 14.73
CA LEU A 110 -23.59 23.22 13.90
C LEU A 110 -22.24 23.02 14.61
N LYS A 111 -22.15 23.36 15.91
CA LYS A 111 -20.94 23.14 16.71
C LYS A 111 -20.58 21.65 16.80
N SER A 112 -21.58 20.81 17.01
CA SER A 112 -21.39 19.34 17.05
C SER A 112 -20.92 18.80 15.70
N LEU A 113 -21.56 19.22 14.60
CA LEU A 113 -21.19 18.80 13.25
C LEU A 113 -19.78 19.27 12.86
N ARG A 114 -19.40 20.49 13.18
CA ARG A 114 -18.05 21.00 12.93
C ARG A 114 -16.99 20.21 13.68
N LYS A 115 -17.27 19.80 14.92
CA LYS A 115 -16.39 18.90 15.66
C LYS A 115 -16.27 17.55 14.95
N GLU A 116 -17.38 16.96 14.52
CA GLU A 116 -17.39 15.68 13.78
C GLU A 116 -16.62 15.80 12.47
N ILE A 117 -16.79 16.86 11.70
CA ILE A 117 -16.05 17.15 10.45
C ILE A 117 -14.53 17.20 10.72
N ALA A 118 -14.12 17.86 11.80
CA ALA A 118 -12.71 17.91 12.17
C ALA A 118 -12.14 16.52 12.52
N GLU A 119 -12.88 15.73 13.30
CA GLU A 119 -12.51 14.35 13.66
C GLU A 119 -12.42 13.45 12.42
N CYS A 120 -13.39 13.53 11.51
CA CYS A 120 -13.39 12.78 10.25
C CYS A 120 -12.19 13.16 9.37
N THR A 121 -11.87 14.45 9.26
CA THR A 121 -10.74 14.95 8.47
C THR A 121 -9.40 14.44 9.02
N MET A 122 -9.23 14.44 10.34
CA MET A 122 -8.02 13.90 10.99
C MET A 122 -7.90 12.40 10.76
N SER A 123 -8.99 11.65 10.91
CA SER A 123 -9.04 10.20 10.71
C SER A 123 -8.78 9.82 9.25
N GLN A 124 -9.34 10.56 8.29
CA GLN A 124 -9.09 10.42 6.86
C GLN A 124 -7.59 10.64 6.54
N THR A 125 -7.00 11.68 7.09
CA THR A 125 -5.57 11.98 6.91
C THR A 125 -4.70 10.85 7.47
N SER A 126 -5.05 10.32 8.63
CA SER A 126 -4.36 9.17 9.25
C SER A 126 -4.44 7.92 8.36
N ALA A 127 -5.63 7.61 7.83
CA ALA A 127 -5.82 6.49 6.91
C ALA A 127 -5.01 6.65 5.62
N LEU A 128 -4.97 7.86 5.03
CA LEU A 128 -4.15 8.18 3.86
C LEU A 128 -2.65 7.98 4.12
N ASN A 129 -2.16 8.42 5.28
CA ASN A 129 -0.76 8.22 5.65
C ASN A 129 -0.43 6.74 5.85
N SER A 130 -1.33 5.97 6.47
CA SER A 130 -1.19 4.52 6.58
C SER A 130 -1.15 3.84 5.21
N MET A 131 -2.04 4.21 4.29
CA MET A 131 -2.01 3.71 2.91
C MET A 131 -0.68 4.03 2.20
N LYS A 132 -0.17 5.25 2.32
CA LYS A 132 1.14 5.63 1.75
C LYS A 132 2.26 4.77 2.30
N ASN A 133 2.29 4.57 3.63
CA ASN A 133 3.34 3.79 4.29
C ASN A 133 3.32 2.31 3.88
N PHE A 134 2.15 1.68 3.87
CA PHE A 134 2.02 0.28 3.44
C PHE A 134 2.17 0.13 1.93
N GLY A 135 1.64 1.09 1.14
CA GLY A 135 1.82 1.14 -0.30
C GLY A 135 3.29 1.25 -0.71
N ALA A 136 4.10 2.01 0.02
CA ALA A 136 5.54 2.10 -0.20
C ALA A 136 6.24 0.75 0.02
N LYS A 137 5.87 0.00 1.08
CA LYS A 137 6.39 -1.35 1.32
C LYS A 137 6.05 -2.32 0.18
N LEU A 138 4.89 -2.16 -0.43
CA LEU A 138 4.41 -2.97 -1.56
C LEU A 138 4.88 -2.43 -2.93
N GLY A 139 5.72 -1.39 -2.97
CA GLY A 139 6.18 -0.79 -4.23
C GLY A 139 5.06 -0.22 -5.10
N SER A 140 3.93 0.18 -4.50
CA SER A 140 2.79 0.74 -5.22
C SER A 140 3.08 2.08 -5.87
N ASN A 141 4.08 2.81 -5.34
CA ASN A 141 4.54 4.08 -5.89
C ASN A 141 5.75 3.84 -6.81
N PRO A 142 5.84 4.47 -8.00
CA PRO A 142 6.99 4.34 -8.89
C PRO A 142 8.35 4.63 -8.25
N VAL A 143 8.39 5.56 -7.29
CA VAL A 143 9.62 5.93 -6.55
C VAL A 143 10.07 4.81 -5.59
N ASP A 144 9.13 4.03 -5.08
CA ASP A 144 9.42 2.97 -4.10
C ASP A 144 9.70 1.62 -4.76
N ARG A 145 9.31 1.43 -6.03
CA ARG A 145 9.53 0.18 -6.79
C ARG A 145 10.99 -0.29 -6.81
N PRO A 146 12.01 0.59 -6.98
CA PRO A 146 13.40 0.16 -6.93
C PRO A 146 13.85 -0.34 -5.56
N ARG A 147 13.13 0.05 -4.49
CA ARG A 147 13.43 -0.35 -3.11
C ARG A 147 12.87 -1.71 -2.76
N VAL A 148 11.81 -2.14 -3.46
CA VAL A 148 11.21 -3.46 -3.31
C VAL A 148 12.02 -4.44 -4.15
N LYS A 149 12.71 -5.39 -3.49
CA LYS A 149 13.50 -6.42 -4.18
C LYS A 149 12.59 -7.28 -5.03
N ARG A 150 12.79 -7.25 -6.33
CA ARG A 150 12.17 -8.18 -7.28
C ARG A 150 13.06 -9.39 -7.43
N GLU A 151 12.50 -10.58 -7.33
CA GLU A 151 13.13 -11.74 -7.92
C GLU A 151 12.98 -11.67 -9.43
N ILE A 152 14.05 -11.26 -10.08
CA ILE A 152 14.19 -11.53 -11.50
C ILE A 152 14.51 -13.04 -11.56
N LYS A 153 13.55 -13.90 -11.93
CA LYS A 153 13.85 -15.25 -12.37
C LYS A 153 14.87 -15.10 -13.52
N LYS A 154 16.13 -15.31 -13.22
CA LYS A 154 17.13 -15.45 -14.27
C LYS A 154 16.75 -16.74 -14.98
N GLU A 155 16.05 -16.63 -16.10
CA GLU A 155 15.94 -17.76 -17.03
C GLU A 155 17.38 -18.22 -17.30
N ASN A 156 17.68 -19.42 -16.88
CA ASN A 156 18.99 -20.00 -17.17
C ASN A 156 19.06 -20.18 -18.69
N PRO A 157 19.91 -19.43 -19.41
CA PRO A 157 19.96 -19.50 -20.86
C PRO A 157 20.30 -20.92 -21.36
N PHE A 158 20.86 -21.76 -20.48
CA PHE A 158 21.18 -23.15 -20.78
C PHE A 158 19.99 -24.12 -20.62
N GLU A 159 18.91 -23.74 -19.91
CA GLU A 159 17.71 -24.60 -19.85
C GLU A 159 17.01 -24.72 -21.21
N LYS A 160 17.13 -23.71 -22.07
CA LYS A 160 16.62 -23.74 -23.45
C LYS A 160 17.45 -24.66 -24.37
N LEU A 161 18.72 -24.93 -24.01
CA LEU A 161 19.62 -25.80 -24.79
C LEU A 161 19.59 -27.28 -24.36
N THR A 162 19.15 -27.56 -23.13
CA THR A 162 18.98 -28.90 -22.60
C THR A 162 17.56 -29.41 -22.79
N GLY A 163 16.99 -29.23 -23.98
CA GLY A 163 15.68 -29.76 -24.35
C GLY A 163 15.57 -31.20 -23.93
N LYS A 164 14.88 -31.50 -22.84
CA LYS A 164 14.48 -32.87 -22.49
C LYS A 164 13.55 -33.36 -23.59
N ARG A 165 14.06 -34.30 -24.37
CA ARG A 165 13.26 -35.22 -25.17
C ARG A 165 12.40 -36.08 -24.28
#